data_4505966e4590bcf2718a9b9f45bb5c98
#
_entry.id   4505966e4590bcf2718a9b9f45bb5c98
#
_cell.length_a   1.000
_cell.length_b   1.000
_cell.length_c   1.000
_cell.angle_alpha   90.00
_cell.angle_beta   90.00
_cell.angle_gamma   90.00
#
_symmetry.space_group_name_H-M   'P 1'
#
loop_
_entity.id
_entity.type
_entity.pdbx_description
1 polymer ?
#
loop_
_entity_poly.entity_id
_entity_poly.type
_entity_poly.pdbx_seq_one_letter_code
_entity_poly.pdbx_strand_id
1 'polypeptide(L)'
;PSPAPAGLVAAWASPSVAPGEALTIAAQVQGLPGAQVELLDPAGQRVDRASPDAHGQVQLRGLARAPGQVLFGLRLRDAAGAERGHLAVPVQVVPVPPARLLLLAGAPQPEVKYLRRWASDAGLTVRSQVTVSAGLQLGDAASLDAASLDLLDVLVLDTRRLLALSAAQRQLLGAAIARGLGVLVRVAGPVDAATRSALAALGLPVSGGDTSTAVAVAAAPADAGIDPDTTTNTGSTTTDTAVPPLQRRTLQPQVQDAIVAARANDGTALGWWRSAGRGRIGVSVVDDSYALVLAGRSDLHAQLWAQLLGAVARPGAALPAPVQDGWVQQRMTLCDVGADAHVIAPDGSRHPLLPERSGSAPPCAGYWPAATGWHRLQTGTTQRWLFVRAPTDAPAPYRQQLREATAALAASGSSRASAATPTTHPGARWPWLLVWLTVAAGVWWLERRRT
;
A
#
# COMPACT_ATOMS: atom_id res chain seq x y z
N PRO A 1 5.44 -36.09 4.18
CA PRO A 1 5.82 -34.71 4.16
C PRO A 1 6.85 -34.44 5.24
N SER A 2 7.95 -33.75 4.89
CA SER A 2 8.98 -33.36 5.86
C SER A 2 8.35 -32.47 6.96
N PRO A 3 8.83 -32.56 8.22
CA PRO A 3 8.34 -31.73 9.30
C PRO A 3 8.51 -30.24 8.95
N ALA A 4 7.64 -29.39 9.52
CA ALA A 4 7.76 -27.95 9.33
C ALA A 4 9.09 -27.45 9.91
N PRO A 5 9.83 -26.57 9.21
CA PRO A 5 11.08 -26.04 9.73
C PRO A 5 10.80 -25.15 10.95
N ALA A 6 11.62 -25.32 12.00
CA ALA A 6 11.58 -24.42 13.15
C ALA A 6 12.38 -23.16 12.86
N GLY A 7 11.91 -22.01 13.35
CA GLY A 7 12.58 -20.72 13.20
C GLY A 7 11.73 -19.65 12.51
N LEU A 8 12.39 -18.60 12.02
CA LEU A 8 11.79 -17.59 11.14
C LEU A 8 11.59 -18.19 9.75
N VAL A 9 10.36 -18.49 9.37
CA VAL A 9 10.04 -19.17 8.10
C VAL A 9 9.65 -18.19 6.98
N ALA A 10 9.20 -16.98 7.33
CA ALA A 10 8.89 -15.94 6.36
C ALA A 10 9.01 -14.55 7.00
N ALA A 11 9.24 -13.54 6.17
CA ALA A 11 9.15 -12.14 6.56
C ALA A 11 8.64 -11.30 5.38
N TRP A 12 7.87 -10.26 5.71
CA TRP A 12 7.28 -9.32 4.76
C TRP A 12 7.51 -7.89 5.26
N ALA A 13 7.91 -7.01 4.38
CA ALA A 13 7.99 -5.58 4.63
C ALA A 13 7.04 -4.83 3.70
N SER A 14 6.73 -3.58 4.03
CA SER A 14 6.06 -2.69 3.08
C SER A 14 6.87 -2.64 1.78
N PRO A 15 6.22 -2.67 0.59
CA PRO A 15 6.90 -2.74 -0.70
C PRO A 15 7.94 -1.63 -0.92
N SER A 16 7.60 -0.44 -0.43
CA SER A 16 8.47 0.73 -0.38
C SER A 16 8.01 1.66 0.72
N VAL A 17 8.90 2.47 1.25
CA VAL A 17 8.62 3.49 2.26
C VAL A 17 9.34 4.79 1.90
N ALA A 18 8.79 5.93 2.31
CA ALA A 18 9.48 7.21 2.20
C ALA A 18 10.52 7.38 3.32
N PRO A 19 11.57 8.19 3.11
CA PRO A 19 12.47 8.56 4.19
C PRO A 19 11.71 9.24 5.34
N GLY A 20 11.91 8.77 6.58
CA GLY A 20 11.20 9.26 7.76
C GLY A 20 9.83 8.62 8.01
N GLU A 21 9.36 7.74 7.14
CA GLU A 21 8.12 7.01 7.31
C GLU A 21 8.32 5.76 8.18
N ALA A 22 7.29 5.42 8.97
CA ALA A 22 7.29 4.21 9.76
C ALA A 22 7.18 2.98 8.86
N LEU A 23 8.10 2.03 9.04
CA LEU A 23 8.13 0.75 8.36
C LEU A 23 7.54 -0.33 9.27
N THR A 24 6.57 -1.07 8.77
CA THR A 24 6.07 -2.28 9.42
C THR A 24 6.66 -3.52 8.75
N ILE A 25 7.27 -4.39 9.55
CA ILE A 25 7.78 -5.70 9.13
C ILE A 25 6.99 -6.77 9.85
N ALA A 26 6.34 -7.64 9.09
CA ALA A 26 5.69 -8.82 9.60
C ALA A 26 6.59 -10.04 9.41
N ALA A 27 6.57 -10.97 10.36
CA ALA A 27 7.31 -12.22 10.25
C ALA A 27 6.51 -13.40 10.81
N GLN A 28 6.87 -14.60 10.34
CA GLN A 28 6.27 -15.87 10.77
C GLN A 28 7.33 -16.72 11.46
N VAL A 29 7.06 -17.10 12.70
CA VAL A 29 7.88 -18.01 13.51
C VAL A 29 7.17 -19.33 13.66
N GLN A 30 7.90 -20.46 13.53
CA GLN A 30 7.37 -21.79 13.73
C GLN A 30 8.25 -22.61 14.67
N GLY A 31 7.62 -23.49 15.46
CA GLY A 31 8.31 -24.54 16.23
C GLY A 31 9.17 -24.05 17.42
N LEU A 32 9.00 -22.80 17.88
CA LEU A 32 9.77 -22.20 18.98
C LEU A 32 8.83 -21.49 19.96
N PRO A 33 8.21 -22.20 20.91
CA PRO A 33 7.37 -21.57 21.92
C PRO A 33 8.18 -20.63 22.82
N GLY A 34 7.60 -19.50 23.21
CA GLY A 34 8.27 -18.48 24.04
C GLY A 34 9.38 -17.70 23.35
N ALA A 35 9.49 -17.80 22.03
CA ALA A 35 10.47 -17.05 21.27
C ALA A 35 10.15 -15.54 21.26
N GLN A 36 11.19 -14.74 21.05
CA GLN A 36 11.13 -13.31 20.77
C GLN A 36 11.80 -12.98 19.46
N VAL A 37 11.23 -12.04 18.72
CA VAL A 37 11.83 -11.50 17.50
C VAL A 37 12.25 -10.06 17.75
N GLU A 38 13.50 -9.76 17.46
CA GLU A 38 14.07 -8.42 17.53
C GLU A 38 14.23 -7.87 16.10
N LEU A 39 13.84 -6.62 15.90
CA LEU A 39 14.13 -5.87 14.68
C LEU A 39 15.41 -5.07 14.86
N LEU A 40 16.34 -5.26 13.95
CA LEU A 40 17.59 -4.52 13.88
C LEU A 40 17.55 -3.54 12.71
N ASP A 41 18.00 -2.31 12.93
CA ASP A 41 18.17 -1.34 11.86
C ASP A 41 19.38 -1.69 10.96
N PRO A 42 19.62 -0.97 9.87
CA PRO A 42 20.77 -1.21 8.99
C PRO A 42 22.14 -1.05 9.67
N ALA A 43 22.20 -0.39 10.83
CA ALA A 43 23.42 -0.28 11.66
C ALA A 43 23.56 -1.43 12.67
N GLY A 44 22.61 -2.39 12.68
CA GLY A 44 22.60 -3.51 13.60
C GLY A 44 22.08 -3.19 15.00
N GLN A 45 21.52 -2.00 15.22
CA GLN A 45 20.93 -1.60 16.49
C GLN A 45 19.51 -2.13 16.59
N ARG A 46 19.14 -2.66 17.77
CA ARG A 46 17.75 -3.11 18.02
C ARG A 46 16.83 -1.89 18.13
N VAL A 47 15.80 -1.85 17.29
CA VAL A 47 14.81 -0.75 17.24
C VAL A 47 13.44 -1.18 17.74
N ASP A 48 13.15 -2.49 17.71
CA ASP A 48 11.87 -3.03 18.20
C ASP A 48 12.02 -4.50 18.59
N ARG A 49 11.08 -5.02 19.37
CA ARG A 49 10.98 -6.45 19.72
C ARG A 49 9.54 -6.83 19.98
N ALA A 50 9.15 -8.03 19.61
CA ALA A 50 7.83 -8.58 19.90
C ALA A 50 7.89 -10.11 20.03
N SER A 51 6.92 -10.67 20.74
CA SER A 51 6.69 -12.11 20.81
C SER A 51 5.66 -12.54 19.76
N PRO A 52 5.83 -13.71 19.12
CA PRO A 52 4.84 -14.24 18.20
C PRO A 52 3.49 -14.48 18.90
N ASP A 53 2.40 -14.24 18.17
CA ASP A 53 1.05 -14.57 18.62
C ASP A 53 0.77 -16.09 18.59
N ALA A 54 -0.46 -16.51 18.88
CA ALA A 54 -0.88 -17.91 18.87
C ALA A 54 -0.71 -18.60 17.50
N HIS A 55 -0.64 -17.83 16.41
CA HIS A 55 -0.42 -18.31 15.04
C HIS A 55 1.05 -18.22 14.61
N GLY A 56 1.92 -17.77 15.50
CA GLY A 56 3.34 -17.57 15.21
C GLY A 56 3.64 -16.29 14.43
N GLN A 57 2.68 -15.37 14.30
CA GLN A 57 2.87 -14.10 13.60
C GLN A 57 3.40 -13.03 14.55
N VAL A 58 4.29 -12.19 14.03
CA VAL A 58 4.84 -11.06 14.76
C VAL A 58 4.87 -9.83 13.84
N GLN A 59 4.57 -8.67 14.40
CA GLN A 59 4.70 -7.37 13.72
C GLN A 59 5.67 -6.50 14.50
N LEU A 60 6.59 -5.88 13.76
CA LEU A 60 7.65 -5.03 14.29
C LEU A 60 7.66 -3.72 13.52
N ARG A 61 8.03 -2.64 14.21
CA ARG A 61 8.07 -1.30 13.64
C ARG A 61 9.50 -0.76 13.61
N GLY A 62 9.88 -0.20 12.47
CA GLY A 62 11.15 0.47 12.26
C GLY A 62 10.96 1.82 11.59
N LEU A 63 12.06 2.53 11.39
CA LEU A 63 12.09 3.82 10.70
C LEU A 63 13.14 3.77 9.60
N ALA A 64 12.70 3.99 8.36
CA ALA A 64 13.62 4.12 7.22
C ALA A 64 14.10 5.57 7.12
N ARG A 65 15.39 5.84 7.36
CA ARG A 65 15.94 7.21 7.44
C ARG A 65 16.54 7.72 6.13
N ALA A 66 17.24 6.87 5.41
CA ALA A 66 17.96 7.27 4.21
C ALA A 66 17.37 6.60 2.96
N PRO A 67 17.28 7.32 1.82
CA PRO A 67 16.82 6.73 0.57
C PRO A 67 17.83 5.69 0.05
N GLY A 68 17.30 4.71 -0.69
CA GLY A 68 18.11 3.65 -1.31
C GLY A 68 17.62 2.25 -0.92
N GLN A 69 18.49 1.27 -1.16
CA GLN A 69 18.28 -0.12 -0.80
C GLN A 69 18.90 -0.34 0.59
N VAL A 70 18.07 -0.70 1.55
CA VAL A 70 18.48 -0.93 2.93
C VAL A 70 18.12 -2.35 3.38
N LEU A 71 18.90 -2.90 4.29
CA LEU A 71 18.64 -4.19 4.90
C LEU A 71 18.35 -3.99 6.38
N PHE A 72 17.13 -4.34 6.80
CA PHE A 72 16.82 -4.54 8.20
C PHE A 72 17.15 -5.99 8.58
N GLY A 73 17.42 -6.24 9.86
CA GLY A 73 17.67 -7.59 10.38
C GLY A 73 16.57 -8.05 11.30
N LEU A 74 16.08 -9.27 11.12
CA LEU A 74 15.28 -9.95 12.14
C LEU A 74 16.16 -10.95 12.87
N ARG A 75 16.22 -10.85 14.20
CA ARG A 75 16.93 -11.78 15.08
C ARG A 75 15.92 -12.54 15.92
N LEU A 76 15.95 -13.87 15.82
CA LEU A 76 15.09 -14.76 16.60
C LEU A 76 15.86 -15.24 17.84
N ARG A 77 15.25 -15.04 19.01
CA ARG A 77 15.74 -15.60 20.29
C ARG A 77 14.75 -16.61 20.84
N ASP A 78 15.24 -17.65 21.47
CA ASP A 78 14.40 -18.58 22.21
C ASP A 78 14.03 -18.05 23.61
N ALA A 79 13.24 -18.83 24.35
CA ALA A 79 12.82 -18.49 25.72
C ALA A 79 14.00 -18.32 26.71
N ALA A 80 15.16 -18.93 26.42
CA ALA A 80 16.38 -18.77 27.20
C ALA A 80 17.25 -17.55 26.74
N GLY A 81 16.80 -16.81 25.72
CA GLY A 81 17.51 -15.67 25.19
C GLY A 81 18.62 -16.02 24.18
N ALA A 82 18.82 -17.30 23.86
CA ALA A 82 19.81 -17.71 22.88
C ALA A 82 19.34 -17.39 21.44
N GLU A 83 20.24 -16.92 20.59
CA GLU A 83 19.94 -16.65 19.19
C GLU A 83 19.73 -17.97 18.43
N ARG A 84 18.60 -18.08 17.73
CA ARG A 84 18.17 -19.25 16.96
C ARG A 84 18.09 -19.00 15.47
N GLY A 85 18.26 -17.77 15.05
CA GLY A 85 18.27 -17.43 13.64
C GLY A 85 18.30 -15.94 13.39
N HIS A 86 18.73 -15.61 12.21
CA HIS A 86 18.78 -14.25 11.68
C HIS A 86 18.20 -14.25 10.25
N LEU A 87 17.47 -13.20 9.90
CA LEU A 87 16.92 -13.04 8.55
C LEU A 87 17.03 -11.57 8.12
N ALA A 88 17.74 -11.32 7.03
CA ALA A 88 17.76 -9.99 6.42
C ALA A 88 16.43 -9.68 5.74
N VAL A 89 15.91 -8.47 5.92
CA VAL A 89 14.67 -7.99 5.28
C VAL A 89 15.03 -6.83 4.37
N PRO A 90 14.96 -7.03 3.04
CA PRO A 90 15.27 -5.98 2.08
C PRO A 90 14.12 -4.98 2.00
N VAL A 91 14.44 -3.71 2.08
CA VAL A 91 13.48 -2.60 1.99
C VAL A 91 13.98 -1.57 0.99
N GLN A 92 13.10 -1.13 0.10
CA GLN A 92 13.38 -0.03 -0.80
C GLN A 92 12.84 1.27 -0.20
N VAL A 93 13.75 2.21 0.08
CA VAL A 93 13.39 3.55 0.58
C VAL A 93 13.45 4.53 -0.59
N VAL A 94 12.28 5.04 -0.97
CA VAL A 94 12.13 5.87 -2.18
C VAL A 94 11.65 7.26 -1.78
N PRO A 95 12.38 8.32 -2.14
CA PRO A 95 11.88 9.67 -1.96
C PRO A 95 10.56 9.85 -2.72
N VAL A 96 9.52 10.23 -2.01
CA VAL A 96 8.25 10.61 -2.62
C VAL A 96 8.27 12.11 -2.84
N PRO A 97 8.05 12.61 -4.06
CA PRO A 97 7.92 14.04 -4.28
C PRO A 97 6.82 14.62 -3.39
N PRO A 98 7.04 15.79 -2.76
CA PRO A 98 6.01 16.41 -1.93
C PRO A 98 4.74 16.67 -2.73
N ALA A 99 3.58 16.35 -2.14
CA ALA A 99 2.29 16.58 -2.78
C ALA A 99 2.07 18.07 -3.03
N ARG A 100 1.56 18.41 -4.22
CA ARG A 100 1.36 19.79 -4.68
C ARG A 100 -0.07 20.23 -4.37
N LEU A 101 -0.18 21.14 -3.42
CA LEU A 101 -1.44 21.72 -2.96
C LEU A 101 -1.62 23.14 -3.52
N LEU A 102 -2.76 23.39 -4.15
CA LEU A 102 -3.24 24.73 -4.44
C LEU A 102 -4.40 25.08 -3.52
N LEU A 103 -4.28 26.17 -2.78
CA LEU A 103 -5.30 26.70 -1.88
C LEU A 103 -5.88 27.99 -2.47
N LEU A 104 -7.18 27.98 -2.81
CA LEU A 104 -7.91 29.11 -3.36
C LEU A 104 -8.99 29.59 -2.38
N ALA A 105 -8.93 30.85 -1.95
CA ALA A 105 -9.93 31.41 -1.07
C ALA A 105 -10.59 32.64 -1.67
N GLY A 106 -11.91 32.77 -1.47
CA GLY A 106 -12.72 33.90 -1.92
C GLY A 106 -12.66 35.09 -1.01
N ALA A 107 -12.04 34.97 0.18
CA ALA A 107 -11.78 36.08 1.10
C ALA A 107 -10.65 35.73 2.08
N PRO A 108 -9.95 36.73 2.68
CA PRO A 108 -9.01 36.49 3.77
C PRO A 108 -9.73 35.86 4.98
N GLN A 109 -9.20 34.76 5.51
CA GLN A 109 -9.75 34.07 6.69
C GLN A 109 -8.61 33.44 7.50
N PRO A 110 -8.72 33.40 8.86
CA PRO A 110 -7.73 32.72 9.69
C PRO A 110 -7.49 31.28 9.27
N GLU A 111 -8.55 30.56 8.93
CA GLU A 111 -8.48 29.16 8.46
C GLU A 111 -7.48 28.97 7.32
N VAL A 112 -7.49 29.85 6.32
CA VAL A 112 -6.58 29.80 5.17
C VAL A 112 -5.12 29.98 5.61
N LYS A 113 -4.88 30.91 6.56
CA LYS A 113 -3.54 31.17 7.10
C LYS A 113 -2.97 29.93 7.81
N TYR A 114 -3.75 29.33 8.70
CA TYR A 114 -3.31 28.20 9.51
C TYR A 114 -3.21 26.91 8.70
N LEU A 115 -4.14 26.68 7.77
CA LEU A 115 -4.06 25.57 6.83
C LEU A 115 -2.80 25.66 5.95
N ARG A 116 -2.52 26.84 5.37
CA ARG A 116 -1.31 27.06 4.56
C ARG A 116 -0.04 26.78 5.35
N ARG A 117 0.03 27.31 6.58
CA ARG A 117 1.19 27.12 7.47
C ARG A 117 1.39 25.64 7.75
N TRP A 118 0.35 24.98 8.23
CA TRP A 118 0.42 23.54 8.52
C TRP A 118 0.83 22.72 7.31
N ALA A 119 0.24 22.96 6.16
CA ALA A 119 0.56 22.22 4.95
C ALA A 119 2.03 22.39 4.51
N SER A 120 2.58 23.60 4.67
CA SER A 120 4.01 23.86 4.44
C SER A 120 4.90 23.14 5.46
N ASP A 121 4.51 23.19 6.75
CA ASP A 121 5.24 22.53 7.84
C ASP A 121 5.17 21.00 7.73
N ALA A 122 4.07 20.47 7.16
CA ALA A 122 3.90 19.05 6.83
C ALA A 122 4.64 18.61 5.55
N GLY A 123 5.40 19.48 4.92
CA GLY A 123 6.24 19.17 3.76
C GLY A 123 5.52 19.19 2.41
N LEU A 124 4.27 19.67 2.31
CA LEU A 124 3.60 19.85 1.03
C LEU A 124 4.17 21.04 0.25
N THR A 125 4.18 20.95 -1.08
CA THR A 125 4.46 22.10 -1.92
C THR A 125 3.17 22.93 -2.07
N VAL A 126 3.07 24.03 -1.32
CA VAL A 126 1.85 24.84 -1.20
C VAL A 126 1.93 26.09 -2.05
N ARG A 127 0.91 26.28 -2.88
CA ARG A 127 0.60 27.57 -3.51
C ARG A 127 -0.75 28.04 -3.00
N SER A 128 -0.88 29.36 -2.72
CA SER A 128 -2.13 29.91 -2.20
C SER A 128 -2.48 31.22 -2.85
N GLN A 129 -3.76 31.39 -3.18
CA GLN A 129 -4.30 32.65 -3.72
C GLN A 129 -5.58 33.00 -2.97
N VAL A 130 -5.63 34.23 -2.48
CA VAL A 130 -6.76 34.76 -1.73
C VAL A 130 -7.30 35.99 -2.46
N THR A 131 -8.57 35.97 -2.81
CA THR A 131 -9.25 37.13 -3.39
C THR A 131 -9.58 38.13 -2.28
N VAL A 132 -9.16 39.37 -2.44
CA VAL A 132 -9.45 40.46 -1.48
C VAL A 132 -10.61 41.33 -1.98
N SER A 133 -10.58 41.68 -3.26
CA SER A 133 -11.62 42.43 -3.94
C SER A 133 -11.62 42.13 -5.44
N ALA A 134 -12.53 42.71 -6.20
CA ALA A 134 -12.53 42.57 -7.65
C ALA A 134 -11.20 43.06 -8.23
N GLY A 135 -10.45 42.16 -8.87
CA GLY A 135 -9.13 42.45 -9.47
C GLY A 135 -7.94 42.42 -8.51
N LEU A 136 -8.15 42.36 -7.17
CA LEU A 136 -7.06 42.28 -6.20
C LEU A 136 -6.98 40.89 -5.58
N GLN A 137 -5.85 40.22 -5.82
CA GLN A 137 -5.54 38.89 -5.27
C GLN A 137 -4.21 38.94 -4.53
N LEU A 138 -4.11 38.24 -3.41
CA LEU A 138 -2.91 38.10 -2.61
C LEU A 138 -2.39 36.66 -2.74
N GLY A 139 -1.07 36.50 -2.72
CA GLY A 139 -0.39 35.19 -2.77
C GLY A 139 0.13 34.86 -4.15
N ASP A 140 0.16 33.57 -4.45
CA ASP A 140 0.77 33.06 -5.67
C ASP A 140 -0.16 33.23 -6.88
N ALA A 141 0.42 33.50 -8.05
CA ALA A 141 -0.35 33.45 -9.29
C ALA A 141 -0.86 32.03 -9.53
N ALA A 142 -2.17 31.86 -9.66
CA ALA A 142 -2.81 30.58 -9.90
C ALA A 142 -3.61 30.61 -11.20
N SER A 143 -3.30 29.70 -12.10
CA SER A 143 -4.09 29.44 -13.30
C SER A 143 -4.91 28.16 -13.11
N LEU A 144 -6.18 28.20 -13.55
CA LEU A 144 -7.07 27.03 -13.57
C LEU A 144 -7.20 26.48 -15.01
N ASP A 145 -6.11 26.50 -15.79
CA ASP A 145 -6.04 25.80 -17.05
C ASP A 145 -5.73 24.29 -16.87
N ALA A 146 -5.92 23.52 -17.93
CA ALA A 146 -5.77 22.07 -17.89
C ALA A 146 -4.35 21.64 -17.48
N ALA A 147 -3.31 22.31 -18.02
CA ALA A 147 -1.91 21.96 -17.74
C ALA A 147 -1.56 22.23 -16.26
N SER A 148 -1.99 23.38 -15.73
CA SER A 148 -1.77 23.74 -14.34
C SER A 148 -2.49 22.80 -13.37
N LEU A 149 -3.74 22.40 -13.68
CA LEU A 149 -4.52 21.47 -12.86
C LEU A 149 -3.94 20.03 -12.90
N ASP A 150 -3.38 19.61 -14.01
CA ASP A 150 -2.77 18.29 -14.13
C ASP A 150 -1.46 18.15 -13.33
N LEU A 151 -0.83 19.26 -13.01
CA LEU A 151 0.34 19.31 -12.13
C LEU A 151 0.01 19.25 -10.64
N LEU A 152 -1.26 19.41 -10.24
CA LEU A 152 -1.68 19.41 -8.84
C LEU A 152 -2.06 18.01 -8.37
N ASP A 153 -1.82 17.74 -7.09
CA ASP A 153 -2.29 16.56 -6.42
C ASP A 153 -3.58 16.82 -5.63
N VAL A 154 -3.70 18.04 -5.07
CA VAL A 154 -4.88 18.50 -4.34
C VAL A 154 -5.17 19.97 -4.65
N LEU A 155 -6.44 20.26 -4.86
CA LEU A 155 -6.98 21.63 -4.88
C LEU A 155 -7.93 21.77 -3.70
N VAL A 156 -7.70 22.77 -2.84
CA VAL A 156 -8.64 23.22 -1.82
C VAL A 156 -9.22 24.56 -2.23
N LEU A 157 -10.55 24.68 -2.26
CA LEU A 157 -11.21 25.95 -2.50
C LEU A 157 -12.39 26.14 -1.54
N ASP A 158 -12.65 27.39 -1.14
CA ASP A 158 -13.83 27.69 -0.36
C ASP A 158 -15.08 27.89 -1.24
N THR A 159 -16.27 27.84 -0.62
CA THR A 159 -17.55 28.03 -1.32
C THR A 159 -17.67 29.37 -2.03
N ARG A 160 -17.06 30.42 -1.51
CA ARG A 160 -17.04 31.77 -2.17
C ARG A 160 -16.23 31.72 -3.45
N ARG A 161 -15.06 31.09 -3.41
CA ARG A 161 -14.22 30.93 -4.61
C ARG A 161 -14.89 30.00 -5.64
N LEU A 162 -15.57 28.96 -5.20
CA LEU A 162 -16.33 28.07 -6.07
C LEU A 162 -17.42 28.82 -6.84
N LEU A 163 -18.17 29.70 -6.17
CA LEU A 163 -19.22 30.52 -6.80
C LEU A 163 -18.64 31.50 -7.82
N ALA A 164 -17.43 32.04 -7.56
CA ALA A 164 -16.74 32.99 -8.44
C ALA A 164 -16.11 32.32 -9.69
N LEU A 165 -16.09 30.98 -9.80
CA LEU A 165 -15.58 30.32 -11.00
C LEU A 165 -16.52 30.52 -12.18
N SER A 166 -15.96 30.83 -13.35
CA SER A 166 -16.70 30.84 -14.61
C SER A 166 -17.19 29.43 -15.00
N ALA A 167 -18.16 29.36 -15.90
CA ALA A 167 -18.65 28.08 -16.41
C ALA A 167 -17.49 27.25 -17.05
N ALA A 168 -16.62 27.89 -17.80
CA ALA A 168 -15.46 27.25 -18.42
C ALA A 168 -14.47 26.71 -17.37
N GLN A 169 -14.20 27.49 -16.31
CA GLN A 169 -13.33 27.01 -15.20
C GLN A 169 -13.94 25.83 -14.46
N ARG A 170 -15.23 25.84 -14.20
CA ARG A 170 -15.93 24.67 -13.59
C ARG A 170 -15.86 23.43 -14.47
N GLN A 171 -16.00 23.58 -15.78
CA GLN A 171 -15.85 22.49 -16.73
C GLN A 171 -14.42 21.91 -16.76
N LEU A 172 -13.40 22.79 -16.79
CA LEU A 172 -11.99 22.38 -16.70
C LEU A 172 -11.69 21.66 -15.38
N LEU A 173 -12.22 22.16 -14.28
CA LEU A 173 -12.09 21.54 -12.97
C LEU A 173 -12.72 20.14 -12.94
N GLY A 174 -13.96 19.99 -13.44
CA GLY A 174 -14.61 18.68 -13.55
C GLY A 174 -13.82 17.69 -14.41
N ALA A 175 -13.27 18.15 -15.53
CA ALA A 175 -12.42 17.33 -16.39
C ALA A 175 -11.10 16.93 -15.69
N ALA A 176 -10.48 17.83 -14.90
CA ALA A 176 -9.28 17.54 -14.15
C ALA A 176 -9.55 16.53 -13.01
N ILE A 177 -10.68 16.64 -12.32
CA ILE A 177 -11.13 15.63 -11.33
C ILE A 177 -11.28 14.27 -12.01
N ALA A 178 -11.94 14.20 -13.16
CA ALA A 178 -12.11 12.95 -13.89
C ALA A 178 -10.75 12.30 -14.28
N ARG A 179 -9.70 13.11 -14.51
CA ARG A 179 -8.33 12.63 -14.78
C ARG A 179 -7.51 12.29 -13.55
N GLY A 180 -8.01 12.58 -12.33
CA GLY A 180 -7.34 12.15 -11.10
C GLY A 180 -7.04 13.26 -10.09
N LEU A 181 -7.36 14.53 -10.36
CA LEU A 181 -7.18 15.62 -9.38
C LEU A 181 -8.06 15.38 -8.16
N GLY A 182 -7.48 15.55 -6.96
CA GLY A 182 -8.22 15.63 -5.71
C GLY A 182 -8.73 17.04 -5.45
N VAL A 183 -10.02 17.17 -5.12
CA VAL A 183 -10.61 18.48 -4.81
C VAL A 183 -11.33 18.43 -3.47
N LEU A 184 -11.00 19.36 -2.58
CA LEU A 184 -11.71 19.56 -1.31
C LEU A 184 -12.37 20.94 -1.31
N VAL A 185 -13.69 20.96 -1.23
CA VAL A 185 -14.45 22.20 -1.04
C VAL A 185 -14.61 22.47 0.45
N ARG A 186 -14.07 23.55 0.92
CA ARG A 186 -14.26 24.03 2.28
C ARG A 186 -15.51 24.92 2.35
N VAL A 187 -16.48 24.49 3.12
CA VAL A 187 -17.68 25.32 3.37
C VAL A 187 -17.30 26.50 4.27
N ALA A 188 -17.49 27.70 3.76
CA ALA A 188 -17.15 28.93 4.46
C ALA A 188 -18.42 29.80 4.61
N GLY A 189 -19.11 29.65 5.72
CA GLY A 189 -20.35 30.34 6.01
C GLY A 189 -21.63 29.57 5.62
N PRO A 190 -22.82 30.16 5.74
CA PRO A 190 -24.08 29.54 5.40
C PRO A 190 -24.16 29.08 3.95
N VAL A 191 -24.83 27.96 3.71
CA VAL A 191 -24.96 27.37 2.38
C VAL A 191 -26.34 27.72 1.80
N ASP A 192 -26.34 28.67 0.90
CA ASP A 192 -27.54 29.09 0.17
C ASP A 192 -27.87 28.18 -1.02
N ALA A 193 -28.94 28.48 -1.73
CA ALA A 193 -29.36 27.72 -2.90
C ALA A 193 -28.30 27.71 -4.03
N ALA A 194 -27.61 28.86 -4.22
CA ALA A 194 -26.57 28.98 -5.25
C ALA A 194 -25.36 28.09 -4.92
N THR A 195 -24.95 28.07 -3.65
CA THR A 195 -23.87 27.21 -3.17
C THR A 195 -24.25 25.73 -3.29
N ARG A 196 -25.46 25.31 -2.93
CA ARG A 196 -25.94 23.94 -3.10
C ARG A 196 -25.93 23.52 -4.58
N SER A 197 -26.40 24.42 -5.46
CA SER A 197 -26.37 24.16 -6.91
C SER A 197 -24.94 24.02 -7.44
N ALA A 198 -24.00 24.87 -6.99
CA ALA A 198 -22.62 24.79 -7.41
C ALA A 198 -21.92 23.51 -6.91
N LEU A 199 -22.22 23.07 -5.68
CA LEU A 199 -21.75 21.79 -5.14
C LEU A 199 -22.33 20.61 -5.92
N ALA A 200 -23.64 20.65 -6.21
CA ALA A 200 -24.30 19.60 -7.00
C ALA A 200 -23.72 19.49 -8.42
N ALA A 201 -23.41 20.64 -9.07
CA ALA A 201 -22.78 20.67 -10.39
C ALA A 201 -21.36 20.05 -10.40
N LEU A 202 -20.68 20.03 -9.25
CA LEU A 202 -19.41 19.30 -9.06
C LEU A 202 -19.59 17.84 -8.66
N GLY A 203 -20.85 17.36 -8.57
CA GLY A 203 -21.13 15.98 -8.15
C GLY A 203 -21.23 15.79 -6.63
N LEU A 204 -21.41 16.86 -5.87
CA LEU A 204 -21.60 16.87 -4.41
C LEU A 204 -22.99 17.42 -4.05
N PRO A 205 -24.11 16.76 -4.40
CA PRO A 205 -25.40 17.22 -3.96
C PRO A 205 -25.53 17.11 -2.43
N VAL A 206 -26.00 18.19 -1.80
CA VAL A 206 -26.06 18.33 -0.35
C VAL A 206 -27.37 18.92 0.10
N SER A 207 -27.75 18.71 1.37
CA SER A 207 -28.89 19.32 2.04
C SER A 207 -28.46 20.00 3.35
N GLY A 208 -29.22 20.95 3.81
CA GLY A 208 -28.92 21.74 5.02
C GLY A 208 -27.81 22.75 4.79
N GLY A 209 -27.09 23.07 5.86
CA GLY A 209 -25.94 23.97 5.86
C GLY A 209 -26.25 25.41 6.28
N ASP A 210 -27.50 25.71 6.63
CA ASP A 210 -27.93 27.05 7.05
C ASP A 210 -27.48 27.38 8.49
N THR A 211 -27.35 26.32 9.32
CA THR A 211 -26.95 26.44 10.73
C THR A 211 -25.60 25.76 10.99
N SER A 212 -25.00 26.07 12.13
CA SER A 212 -23.81 25.41 12.65
C SER A 212 -24.08 24.84 14.03
N THR A 213 -23.33 23.78 14.37
CA THR A 213 -23.34 23.14 15.69
C THR A 213 -21.92 23.00 16.20
N ALA A 214 -21.76 23.11 17.52
CA ALA A 214 -20.46 22.85 18.16
C ALA A 214 -20.23 21.34 18.25
N VAL A 215 -19.02 20.88 17.93
CA VAL A 215 -18.61 19.48 18.01
C VAL A 215 -17.26 19.39 18.70
N ALA A 216 -17.06 18.36 19.53
CA ALA A 216 -15.79 18.10 20.18
C ALA A 216 -14.91 17.17 19.33
N VAL A 217 -13.60 17.47 19.25
CA VAL A 217 -12.60 16.60 18.65
C VAL A 217 -11.62 16.14 19.70
N ALA A 218 -11.23 14.85 19.72
CA ALA A 218 -10.25 14.28 20.62
C ALA A 218 -8.97 13.91 19.90
N ALA A 219 -7.87 13.81 20.66
CA ALA A 219 -6.70 13.10 20.21
C ALA A 219 -7.09 11.64 19.95
N ALA A 220 -6.57 11.04 18.86
CA ALA A 220 -6.62 9.60 18.73
C ALA A 220 -6.01 8.98 20.01
N PRO A 221 -6.59 7.89 20.56
CA PRO A 221 -5.93 7.19 21.65
C PRO A 221 -4.50 6.91 21.19
N ALA A 222 -3.52 7.34 21.98
CA ALA A 222 -2.12 6.98 21.73
C ALA A 222 -2.11 5.44 21.68
N ASP A 223 -1.67 4.89 20.55
CA ASP A 223 -1.49 3.44 20.40
C ASP A 223 -0.72 2.98 21.64
N ALA A 224 -1.35 2.12 22.46
CA ALA A 224 -0.80 1.57 23.68
C ALA A 224 0.36 0.62 23.29
N GLY A 225 1.53 1.20 23.07
CA GLY A 225 2.72 0.51 22.56
C GLY A 225 4.02 1.21 22.94
N ILE A 226 4.05 1.89 24.10
CA ILE A 226 5.31 2.32 24.72
C ILE A 226 5.42 1.58 26.03
N ASP A 227 6.49 0.78 26.15
CA ASP A 227 6.91 0.00 27.31
C ASP A 227 6.75 0.82 28.63
N PRO A 228 6.07 0.27 29.67
CA PRO A 228 5.90 0.97 30.95
C PRO A 228 7.17 1.10 31.80
N ASP A 229 8.35 0.73 31.27
CA ASP A 229 9.57 0.61 32.08
C ASP A 229 10.58 1.76 31.89
N THR A 230 10.16 2.91 31.33
CA THR A 230 10.97 4.12 31.37
C THR A 230 10.38 5.11 32.37
N THR A 231 10.58 4.84 33.67
CA THR A 231 10.41 5.84 34.73
C THR A 231 11.49 6.89 34.61
N THR A 232 11.29 7.86 33.70
CA THR A 232 11.93 9.18 33.83
C THR A 232 10.88 10.15 34.30
N ASN A 233 10.90 10.36 35.60
CA ASN A 233 10.13 11.34 36.31
C ASN A 233 10.55 12.76 35.88
N THR A 234 9.89 13.30 34.83
CA THR A 234 9.90 14.73 34.55
C THR A 234 8.48 15.21 34.75
N GLY A 235 8.24 15.80 35.90
CA GLY A 235 6.98 16.46 36.24
C GLY A 235 6.68 17.62 35.27
N SER A 236 6.18 17.31 34.09
CA SER A 236 5.40 18.21 33.27
C SER A 236 3.96 18.06 33.71
N THR A 237 3.51 18.96 34.57
CA THR A 237 2.09 19.30 34.68
C THR A 237 1.60 19.67 33.31
N THR A 238 1.11 18.71 32.53
CA THR A 238 0.25 18.95 31.38
C THR A 238 -0.98 19.65 31.94
N THR A 239 -0.99 20.96 31.84
CA THR A 239 -2.22 21.75 31.96
C THR A 239 -3.17 21.14 30.94
N ASP A 240 -4.21 20.49 31.42
CA ASP A 240 -5.29 19.94 30.58
C ASP A 240 -5.95 21.13 29.86
N THR A 241 -5.33 21.54 28.73
CA THR A 241 -5.82 22.68 27.96
C THR A 241 -7.08 22.20 27.28
N ALA A 242 -8.22 22.64 27.81
CA ALA A 242 -9.54 22.26 27.30
C ALA A 242 -9.59 22.46 25.79
N VAL A 243 -9.82 21.38 25.05
CA VAL A 243 -9.94 21.43 23.60
C VAL A 243 -11.18 22.22 23.25
N PRO A 244 -11.07 23.34 22.50
CA PRO A 244 -12.25 24.14 22.12
C PRO A 244 -13.13 23.32 21.18
N PRO A 245 -14.45 23.40 21.34
CA PRO A 245 -15.36 22.79 20.39
C PRO A 245 -15.26 23.52 19.03
N LEU A 246 -15.28 22.77 17.93
CA LEU A 246 -15.27 23.31 16.58
C LEU A 246 -16.69 23.61 16.10
N GLN A 247 -16.84 24.66 15.31
CA GLN A 247 -18.09 24.96 14.62
C GLN A 247 -18.18 24.16 13.35
N ARG A 248 -19.20 23.32 13.25
CA ARG A 248 -19.51 22.49 12.11
C ARG A 248 -20.81 22.92 11.46
N ARG A 249 -20.85 23.09 10.13
CA ARG A 249 -22.08 23.30 9.37
C ARG A 249 -22.92 22.03 9.36
N THR A 250 -24.23 22.18 9.53
CA THR A 250 -25.21 21.06 9.52
C THR A 250 -25.52 20.59 8.10
N LEU A 251 -24.48 20.43 7.29
CA LEU A 251 -24.57 19.97 5.90
C LEU A 251 -24.49 18.44 5.85
N GLN A 252 -25.28 17.83 4.96
CA GLN A 252 -25.31 16.39 4.77
C GLN A 252 -25.25 16.03 3.28
N PRO A 253 -24.52 14.95 2.91
CA PRO A 253 -24.49 14.46 1.53
C PRO A 253 -25.87 13.87 1.15
N GLN A 254 -26.29 14.07 -0.09
CA GLN A 254 -27.47 13.46 -0.69
C GLN A 254 -27.12 12.31 -1.66
N VAL A 255 -25.92 11.74 -1.52
CA VAL A 255 -25.42 10.61 -2.32
C VAL A 255 -25.11 9.43 -1.42
N GLN A 256 -25.38 8.23 -1.89
CA GLN A 256 -25.17 6.99 -1.11
C GLN A 256 -23.71 6.55 -1.08
N ASP A 257 -22.89 6.99 -2.04
CA ASP A 257 -21.47 6.65 -2.17
C ASP A 257 -20.54 7.64 -1.45
N ALA A 258 -21.09 8.53 -0.60
CA ALA A 258 -20.29 9.43 0.22
C ALA A 258 -19.57 8.66 1.34
N ILE A 259 -18.25 8.83 1.41
CA ILE A 259 -17.38 8.23 2.43
C ILE A 259 -16.93 9.32 3.39
N VAL A 260 -17.08 9.08 4.70
CA VAL A 260 -16.63 10.03 5.72
C VAL A 260 -15.11 10.09 5.76
N ALA A 261 -14.56 11.30 5.62
CA ALA A 261 -13.12 11.57 5.67
C ALA A 261 -12.60 11.78 7.10
N ALA A 262 -13.35 12.48 7.92
CA ALA A 262 -13.00 12.79 9.31
C ALA A 262 -14.25 12.82 10.18
N ARG A 263 -14.11 12.44 11.46
CA ARG A 263 -15.20 12.39 12.45
C ARG A 263 -14.84 13.17 13.71
N ALA A 264 -15.87 13.73 14.34
CA ALA A 264 -15.82 14.21 15.72
C ALA A 264 -15.93 13.03 16.72
N ASN A 265 -15.81 13.32 18.02
CA ASN A 265 -15.85 12.31 19.09
C ASN A 265 -17.18 11.55 19.16
N ASP A 266 -18.28 12.23 18.85
CA ASP A 266 -19.64 11.67 18.82
C ASP A 266 -19.95 10.90 17.52
N GLY A 267 -18.96 10.71 16.66
CA GLY A 267 -19.11 10.07 15.38
C GLY A 267 -19.61 10.98 14.26
N THR A 268 -19.92 12.24 14.55
CA THR A 268 -20.42 13.21 13.56
C THR A 268 -19.37 13.49 12.49
N ALA A 269 -19.77 13.46 11.21
CA ALA A 269 -18.87 13.71 10.09
C ALA A 269 -18.41 15.18 10.05
N LEU A 270 -17.10 15.39 9.98
CA LEU A 270 -16.44 16.70 9.79
C LEU A 270 -16.12 16.97 8.32
N GLY A 271 -16.19 15.98 7.50
CA GLY A 271 -16.04 16.03 6.07
C GLY A 271 -16.30 14.67 5.44
N TRP A 272 -16.61 14.68 4.17
CA TRP A 272 -16.81 13.45 3.37
C TRP A 272 -16.30 13.66 1.94
N TRP A 273 -16.12 12.57 1.24
CA TRP A 273 -15.69 12.55 -0.14
C TRP A 273 -16.38 11.44 -0.93
N ARG A 274 -16.27 11.53 -2.24
CA ARG A 274 -16.65 10.46 -3.18
C ARG A 274 -15.70 10.41 -4.35
N SER A 275 -15.71 9.29 -5.06
CA SER A 275 -14.97 9.15 -6.32
C SER A 275 -15.70 9.88 -7.45
N ALA A 276 -14.92 10.51 -8.34
CA ALA A 276 -15.43 11.17 -9.54
C ALA A 276 -14.44 10.91 -10.70
N GLY A 277 -14.74 9.89 -11.51
CA GLY A 277 -13.78 9.37 -12.49
C GLY A 277 -12.57 8.73 -11.80
N ARG A 278 -11.37 9.17 -12.14
CA ARG A 278 -10.11 8.71 -11.50
C ARG A 278 -9.71 9.56 -10.29
N GLY A 279 -10.36 10.71 -10.08
CA GLY A 279 -10.10 11.59 -8.97
C GLY A 279 -11.15 11.47 -7.87
N ARG A 280 -11.02 12.36 -6.90
CA ARG A 280 -11.89 12.40 -5.72
C ARG A 280 -12.33 13.83 -5.45
N ILE A 281 -13.55 13.98 -5.00
CA ILE A 281 -14.07 15.26 -4.59
C ILE A 281 -14.70 15.16 -3.21
N GLY A 282 -14.38 16.11 -2.33
CA GLY A 282 -14.86 16.12 -0.96
C GLY A 282 -15.29 17.49 -0.48
N VAL A 283 -15.92 17.49 0.69
CA VAL A 283 -16.37 18.68 1.41
C VAL A 283 -15.84 18.62 2.84
N SER A 284 -15.30 19.73 3.32
CA SER A 284 -15.07 19.98 4.74
C SER A 284 -16.15 20.94 5.25
N VAL A 285 -16.77 20.58 6.36
CA VAL A 285 -17.86 21.35 6.98
C VAL A 285 -17.45 22.07 8.26
N VAL A 286 -16.15 22.09 8.57
CA VAL A 286 -15.58 22.78 9.72
C VAL A 286 -15.25 24.21 9.34
N ASP A 287 -15.73 25.16 10.15
CA ASP A 287 -15.55 26.59 9.90
C ASP A 287 -14.27 27.16 10.51
N ASP A 288 -13.83 26.62 11.66
CA ASP A 288 -12.89 27.27 12.58
C ASP A 288 -11.82 26.32 13.17
N SER A 289 -11.30 25.38 12.37
CA SER A 289 -10.27 24.44 12.85
C SER A 289 -9.00 25.14 13.37
N TYR A 290 -8.75 26.38 12.95
CA TYR A 290 -7.65 27.21 13.48
C TYR A 290 -7.75 27.44 15.00
N ALA A 291 -8.95 27.34 15.59
CA ALA A 291 -9.14 27.50 17.04
C ALA A 291 -8.35 26.44 17.83
N LEU A 292 -8.16 25.25 17.27
CA LEU A 292 -7.30 24.22 17.86
C LEU A 292 -5.85 24.70 17.97
N VAL A 293 -5.32 25.34 16.94
CA VAL A 293 -3.96 25.87 16.97
C VAL A 293 -3.81 26.97 18.01
N LEU A 294 -4.80 27.87 18.10
CA LEU A 294 -4.82 28.94 19.12
C LEU A 294 -4.91 28.39 20.54
N ALA A 295 -5.54 27.24 20.73
CA ALA A 295 -5.60 26.52 22.01
C ALA A 295 -4.38 25.62 22.27
N GLY A 296 -3.31 25.71 21.46
CA GLY A 296 -2.12 24.88 21.63
C GLY A 296 -2.26 23.43 21.13
N ARG A 297 -3.39 23.08 20.48
CA ARG A 297 -3.67 21.74 19.96
C ARG A 297 -3.44 21.66 18.45
N SER A 298 -2.23 22.04 18.04
CA SER A 298 -1.79 21.94 16.64
C SER A 298 -1.75 20.48 16.14
N ASP A 299 -1.62 19.51 17.05
CA ASP A 299 -1.71 18.07 16.78
C ASP A 299 -3.08 17.69 16.21
N LEU A 300 -4.18 18.13 16.83
CA LEU A 300 -5.54 17.86 16.37
C LEU A 300 -5.87 18.56 15.06
N HIS A 301 -5.39 19.80 14.90
CA HIS A 301 -5.50 20.51 13.64
C HIS A 301 -4.79 19.77 12.52
N ALA A 302 -3.56 19.30 12.76
CA ALA A 302 -2.78 18.52 11.81
C ALA A 302 -3.47 17.21 11.44
N GLN A 303 -3.97 16.49 12.43
CA GLN A 303 -4.70 15.23 12.22
C GLN A 303 -5.95 15.43 11.36
N LEU A 304 -6.76 16.44 11.65
CA LEU A 304 -7.97 16.76 10.90
C LEU A 304 -7.65 17.03 9.41
N TRP A 305 -6.69 17.91 9.14
CA TRP A 305 -6.33 18.26 7.78
C TRP A 305 -5.61 17.16 7.04
N ALA A 306 -4.79 16.35 7.72
CA ALA A 306 -4.19 15.17 7.13
C ALA A 306 -5.24 14.14 6.68
N GLN A 307 -6.29 13.92 7.49
CA GLN A 307 -7.42 13.04 7.13
C GLN A 307 -8.21 13.61 5.94
N LEU A 308 -8.57 14.90 5.98
CA LEU A 308 -9.37 15.54 4.92
C LEU A 308 -8.62 15.58 3.58
N LEU A 309 -7.36 16.00 3.58
CA LEU A 309 -6.56 16.09 2.36
C LEU A 309 -6.14 14.71 1.86
N GLY A 310 -5.74 13.80 2.76
CA GLY A 310 -5.38 12.43 2.40
C GLY A 310 -6.53 11.66 1.78
N ALA A 311 -7.78 11.93 2.22
CA ALA A 311 -8.97 11.30 1.66
C ALA A 311 -9.21 11.66 0.18
N VAL A 312 -8.91 12.89 -0.22
CA VAL A 312 -9.14 13.38 -1.59
C VAL A 312 -7.90 13.42 -2.46
N ALA A 313 -6.70 13.50 -1.88
CA ALA A 313 -5.47 13.65 -2.63
C ALA A 313 -5.37 12.64 -3.79
N ARG A 314 -4.82 13.10 -4.92
CA ARG A 314 -4.46 12.20 -6.02
C ARG A 314 -3.58 11.11 -5.45
N PRO A 315 -3.87 9.82 -5.69
CA PRO A 315 -2.94 8.77 -5.34
C PRO A 315 -1.56 9.15 -5.90
N GLY A 316 -0.55 9.13 -5.03
CA GLY A 316 0.82 9.43 -5.44
C GLY A 316 1.26 8.61 -6.65
N ALA A 317 2.39 8.93 -7.24
CA ALA A 317 2.99 8.12 -8.28
C ALA A 317 2.97 6.65 -7.84
N ALA A 318 2.69 5.74 -8.77
CA ALA A 318 2.67 4.32 -8.48
C ALA A 318 3.91 3.95 -7.66
N LEU A 319 3.68 3.37 -6.48
CA LEU A 319 4.78 2.89 -5.67
C LEU A 319 5.66 1.96 -6.52
N PRO A 320 6.98 2.00 -6.37
CA PRO A 320 7.85 1.07 -7.06
C PRO A 320 7.38 -0.36 -6.79
N ALA A 321 7.57 -1.22 -7.77
CA ALA A 321 7.26 -2.64 -7.59
C ALA A 321 7.98 -3.18 -6.34
N PRO A 322 7.32 -4.06 -5.56
CA PRO A 322 7.94 -4.65 -4.38
C PRO A 322 9.25 -5.35 -4.73
N VAL A 323 10.18 -5.35 -3.78
CA VAL A 323 11.42 -6.11 -3.92
C VAL A 323 11.06 -7.59 -4.03
N GLN A 324 11.49 -8.22 -5.12
CA GLN A 324 11.26 -9.64 -5.33
C GLN A 324 12.41 -10.45 -4.71
N ASP A 325 12.08 -11.35 -3.79
CA ASP A 325 13.05 -12.26 -3.18
C ASP A 325 13.36 -13.45 -4.10
N GLY A 326 14.63 -13.89 -4.10
CA GLY A 326 15.08 -15.06 -4.82
C GLY A 326 16.22 -15.80 -4.12
N TRP A 327 16.60 -16.93 -4.67
CA TRP A 327 17.69 -17.76 -4.15
C TRP A 327 18.79 -17.90 -5.19
N VAL A 328 20.04 -17.90 -4.74
CA VAL A 328 21.18 -18.14 -5.61
C VAL A 328 21.04 -19.51 -6.30
N GLN A 329 21.35 -19.54 -7.61
CA GLN A 329 21.25 -20.72 -8.48
C GLN A 329 19.82 -21.29 -8.67
N GLN A 330 18.78 -20.57 -8.23
CA GLN A 330 17.40 -20.95 -8.52
C GLN A 330 16.77 -20.01 -9.55
N ARG A 331 15.89 -20.58 -10.38
CA ARG A 331 15.17 -19.81 -11.38
C ARG A 331 14.21 -18.82 -10.73
N MET A 332 14.40 -17.55 -11.01
CA MET A 332 13.43 -16.49 -10.76
C MET A 332 12.62 -16.23 -12.02
N THR A 333 11.31 -16.08 -11.90
CA THR A 333 10.46 -15.68 -13.01
C THR A 333 10.23 -14.18 -12.91
N LEU A 334 10.68 -13.44 -13.91
CA LEU A 334 10.55 -11.99 -13.99
C LEU A 334 9.58 -11.67 -15.11
N CYS A 335 8.40 -11.14 -14.75
CA CYS A 335 7.36 -10.79 -15.70
C CYS A 335 7.32 -9.28 -15.96
N ASP A 336 6.59 -8.88 -17.00
CA ASP A 336 6.52 -7.50 -17.48
C ASP A 336 7.90 -7.00 -17.90
N VAL A 337 8.58 -7.79 -18.73
CA VAL A 337 9.93 -7.50 -19.22
C VAL A 337 9.91 -7.27 -20.74
N GLY A 338 10.53 -6.17 -21.20
CA GLY A 338 10.69 -5.86 -22.61
C GLY A 338 11.82 -6.66 -23.26
N ALA A 339 11.97 -6.51 -24.58
CA ALA A 339 13.02 -7.19 -25.34
C ALA A 339 14.46 -6.71 -24.99
N ASP A 340 14.59 -5.52 -24.41
CA ASP A 340 15.84 -4.91 -23.96
C ASP A 340 16.13 -5.17 -22.47
N ALA A 341 15.31 -5.98 -21.81
CA ALA A 341 15.42 -6.24 -20.40
C ALA A 341 16.73 -6.96 -20.04
N HIS A 342 17.36 -6.50 -18.98
CA HIS A 342 18.56 -7.13 -18.42
C HIS A 342 18.62 -6.99 -16.91
N VAL A 343 19.30 -7.92 -16.26
CA VAL A 343 19.59 -7.84 -14.82
C VAL A 343 21.04 -7.44 -14.64
N ILE A 344 21.25 -6.48 -13.75
CA ILE A 344 22.58 -6.08 -13.28
C ILE A 344 22.80 -6.73 -11.93
N ALA A 345 23.82 -7.58 -11.85
CA ALA A 345 24.21 -8.28 -10.61
C ALA A 345 25.01 -7.36 -9.66
N PRO A 346 25.24 -7.76 -8.40
CA PRO A 346 25.98 -6.96 -7.42
C PRO A 346 27.42 -6.61 -7.84
N ASP A 347 28.04 -7.44 -8.67
CA ASP A 347 29.37 -7.22 -9.25
C ASP A 347 29.39 -6.27 -10.47
N GLY A 348 28.20 -5.77 -10.87
CA GLY A 348 28.02 -4.92 -12.04
C GLY A 348 27.88 -5.68 -13.37
N SER A 349 27.96 -7.01 -13.39
CA SER A 349 27.76 -7.80 -14.60
C SER A 349 26.32 -7.68 -15.09
N ARG A 350 26.15 -7.66 -16.44
CA ARG A 350 24.84 -7.54 -17.09
C ARG A 350 24.45 -8.86 -17.69
N HIS A 351 23.25 -9.31 -17.33
CA HIS A 351 22.64 -10.54 -17.82
C HIS A 351 21.42 -10.21 -18.67
N PRO A 352 21.48 -10.33 -20.00
CA PRO A 352 20.32 -10.08 -20.84
C PRO A 352 19.24 -11.11 -20.57
N LEU A 353 17.99 -10.68 -20.60
CA LEU A 353 16.84 -11.56 -20.45
C LEU A 353 16.24 -11.92 -21.81
N LEU A 354 15.74 -13.14 -21.92
CA LEU A 354 15.03 -13.61 -23.11
C LEU A 354 13.53 -13.73 -22.75
N PRO A 355 12.71 -12.72 -23.09
CA PRO A 355 11.29 -12.76 -22.76
C PRO A 355 10.56 -13.81 -23.61
N GLU A 356 9.79 -14.67 -22.94
CA GLU A 356 8.86 -15.59 -23.56
C GLU A 356 7.46 -14.99 -23.57
N ARG A 357 6.79 -15.02 -24.71
CA ARG A 357 5.40 -14.59 -24.85
C ARG A 357 4.48 -15.81 -24.76
N SER A 358 3.66 -15.86 -23.73
CA SER A 358 2.62 -16.88 -23.57
C SER A 358 1.24 -16.22 -23.75
N GLY A 359 0.70 -16.25 -24.97
CA GLY A 359 -0.63 -15.71 -25.27
C GLY A 359 -0.75 -14.20 -25.02
N SER A 360 -1.81 -13.77 -24.33
CA SER A 360 -2.11 -12.37 -23.99
C SER A 360 -1.48 -11.88 -22.68
N ALA A 361 -0.76 -12.75 -21.95
CA ALA A 361 -0.10 -12.38 -20.70
C ALA A 361 1.14 -11.51 -20.95
N PRO A 362 1.53 -10.64 -19.99
CA PRO A 362 2.78 -9.91 -20.10
C PRO A 362 3.96 -10.87 -20.27
N PRO A 363 4.96 -10.51 -21.10
CA PRO A 363 6.11 -11.37 -21.33
C PRO A 363 6.90 -11.58 -20.04
N CYS A 364 7.32 -12.82 -19.80
CA CYS A 364 8.14 -13.21 -18.66
C CYS A 364 9.46 -13.80 -19.11
N ALA A 365 10.52 -13.65 -18.31
CA ALA A 365 11.82 -14.23 -18.54
C ALA A 365 12.30 -15.02 -17.30
N GLY A 366 13.09 -16.06 -17.52
CA GLY A 366 13.81 -16.76 -16.49
C GLY A 366 15.15 -16.08 -16.18
N TYR A 367 15.47 -15.93 -14.90
CA TYR A 367 16.77 -15.46 -14.44
C TYR A 367 17.34 -16.43 -13.38
N TRP A 368 18.61 -16.76 -13.48
CA TRP A 368 19.33 -17.61 -12.52
C TRP A 368 20.47 -16.81 -11.89
N PRO A 369 20.26 -16.22 -10.70
CA PRO A 369 21.28 -15.41 -10.05
C PRO A 369 22.46 -16.26 -9.60
N ALA A 370 23.66 -15.82 -9.93
CA ALA A 370 24.92 -16.48 -9.51
C ALA A 370 25.45 -15.96 -8.17
N ALA A 371 25.07 -14.75 -7.77
CA ALA A 371 25.53 -14.08 -6.55
C ALA A 371 24.38 -13.72 -5.63
N THR A 372 24.67 -13.58 -4.33
CA THR A 372 23.73 -13.07 -3.32
C THR A 372 23.74 -11.54 -3.29
N GLY A 373 22.68 -10.94 -2.76
CA GLY A 373 22.56 -9.49 -2.57
C GLY A 373 21.59 -8.82 -3.51
N TRP A 374 21.74 -7.52 -3.68
CA TRP A 374 20.86 -6.71 -4.49
C TRP A 374 21.16 -6.83 -5.98
N HIS A 375 20.16 -7.21 -6.75
CA HIS A 375 20.17 -7.21 -8.21
C HIS A 375 19.19 -6.17 -8.74
N ARG A 376 19.49 -5.58 -9.89
CA ARG A 376 18.65 -4.56 -10.52
C ARG A 376 18.17 -5.03 -11.87
N LEU A 377 16.88 -5.28 -11.99
CA LEU A 377 16.22 -5.51 -13.29
C LEU A 377 15.96 -4.16 -13.94
N GLN A 378 16.42 -4.00 -15.17
CA GLN A 378 16.18 -2.81 -15.98
C GLN A 378 15.43 -3.20 -17.25
N THR A 379 14.36 -2.46 -17.57
CA THR A 379 13.53 -2.60 -18.77
C THR A 379 13.23 -1.19 -19.27
N GLY A 380 13.84 -0.77 -20.37
CA GLY A 380 13.75 0.61 -20.83
C GLY A 380 14.19 1.59 -19.72
N THR A 381 13.31 2.49 -19.34
CA THR A 381 13.55 3.46 -18.24
C THR A 381 13.12 2.96 -16.86
N THR A 382 12.44 1.81 -16.79
CA THR A 382 11.92 1.26 -15.53
C THR A 382 12.97 0.39 -14.85
N GLN A 383 13.09 0.56 -13.53
CA GLN A 383 13.99 -0.24 -12.68
C GLN A 383 13.18 -0.93 -11.58
N ARG A 384 13.49 -2.21 -11.35
CA ARG A 384 12.94 -3.01 -10.25
C ARG A 384 14.09 -3.68 -9.50
N TRP A 385 13.95 -3.82 -8.19
CA TRP A 385 14.99 -4.43 -7.36
C TRP A 385 14.61 -5.86 -7.01
N LEU A 386 15.63 -6.72 -7.01
CA LEU A 386 15.55 -8.11 -6.60
C LEU A 386 16.56 -8.30 -5.46
N PHE A 387 16.21 -9.10 -4.48
CA PHE A 387 17.14 -9.48 -3.42
C PHE A 387 17.35 -10.98 -3.43
N VAL A 388 18.60 -11.40 -3.60
CA VAL A 388 18.98 -12.81 -3.73
C VAL A 388 19.69 -13.28 -2.47
N ARG A 389 19.21 -14.38 -1.90
CA ARG A 389 19.71 -14.99 -0.67
C ARG A 389 20.48 -16.27 -0.97
N ALA A 390 21.43 -16.63 -0.11
CA ALA A 390 21.93 -17.99 -0.06
C ALA A 390 21.02 -18.86 0.84
N PRO A 391 20.85 -20.16 0.54
CA PRO A 391 20.13 -21.07 1.42
C PRO A 391 20.73 -21.17 2.83
N THR A 392 22.03 -20.94 2.97
CA THR A 392 22.76 -20.91 4.24
C THR A 392 22.41 -19.69 5.11
N ASP A 393 22.08 -18.55 4.50
CA ASP A 393 21.78 -17.30 5.21
C ASP A 393 20.35 -17.28 5.76
N ALA A 394 19.44 -18.05 5.15
CA ALA A 394 18.05 -18.13 5.52
C ALA A 394 17.51 -19.59 5.42
N PRO A 395 18.03 -20.52 6.23
CA PRO A 395 17.75 -21.95 6.06
C PRO A 395 16.29 -22.33 6.36
N ALA A 396 15.61 -21.65 7.29
CA ALA A 396 14.22 -21.95 7.61
C ALA A 396 13.26 -21.46 6.51
N PRO A 397 13.32 -20.22 5.99
CA PRO A 397 12.55 -19.79 4.83
C PRO A 397 12.79 -20.66 3.59
N TYR A 398 14.05 -21.04 3.33
CA TYR A 398 14.40 -21.89 2.20
C TYR A 398 13.72 -23.27 2.27
N ARG A 399 13.80 -23.92 3.43
CA ARG A 399 13.14 -25.22 3.64
C ARG A 399 11.61 -25.11 3.57
N GLN A 400 11.05 -24.02 4.07
CA GLN A 400 9.61 -23.77 3.98
C GLN A 400 9.16 -23.64 2.52
N GLN A 401 9.87 -22.88 1.71
CA GLN A 401 9.58 -22.74 0.28
C GLN A 401 9.66 -24.09 -0.47
N LEU A 402 10.70 -24.88 -0.20
CA LEU A 402 10.83 -26.22 -0.81
C LEU A 402 9.66 -27.14 -0.43
N ARG A 403 9.23 -27.07 0.83
CA ARG A 403 8.07 -27.83 1.31
C ARG A 403 6.78 -27.43 0.61
N GLU A 404 6.54 -26.11 0.48
CA GLU A 404 5.36 -25.56 -0.21
C GLU A 404 5.36 -25.94 -1.69
N ALA A 405 6.50 -25.81 -2.36
CA ALA A 405 6.64 -26.21 -3.76
C ALA A 405 6.38 -27.71 -3.95
N THR A 406 6.90 -28.57 -3.05
CA THR A 406 6.66 -30.01 -3.06
C THR A 406 5.19 -30.34 -2.83
N ALA A 407 4.53 -29.66 -1.88
CA ALA A 407 3.10 -29.84 -1.61
C ALA A 407 2.24 -29.43 -2.81
N ALA A 408 2.57 -28.30 -3.45
CA ALA A 408 1.88 -27.84 -4.65
C ALA A 408 2.00 -28.82 -5.81
N LEU A 409 3.21 -29.38 -6.03
CA LEU A 409 3.43 -30.43 -7.04
C LEU A 409 2.66 -31.70 -6.74
N ALA A 410 2.62 -32.13 -5.48
CA ALA A 410 1.86 -33.32 -5.07
C ALA A 410 0.34 -33.09 -5.28
N ALA A 411 -0.18 -31.92 -4.95
CA ALA A 411 -1.59 -31.57 -5.18
C ALA A 411 -1.94 -31.54 -6.67
N SER A 412 -1.08 -30.99 -7.52
CA SER A 412 -1.28 -30.98 -8.98
C SER A 412 -1.15 -32.38 -9.61
N GLY A 413 -0.31 -33.22 -9.05
CA GLY A 413 -0.18 -34.62 -9.45
C GLY A 413 -1.41 -35.48 -9.13
N SER A 414 -2.02 -35.25 -7.94
CA SER A 414 -3.24 -35.96 -7.53
C SER A 414 -4.46 -35.59 -8.37
N SER A 415 -4.60 -34.33 -8.77
CA SER A 415 -5.68 -33.88 -9.66
C SER A 415 -5.54 -34.45 -11.09
N ARG A 416 -4.33 -34.62 -11.59
CA ARG A 416 -4.08 -35.29 -12.89
C ARG A 416 -4.35 -36.79 -12.81
N ALA A 417 -3.97 -37.45 -11.71
CA ALA A 417 -4.22 -38.87 -11.51
C ALA A 417 -5.74 -39.16 -11.39
N SER A 418 -6.52 -38.25 -10.78
CA SER A 418 -7.98 -38.38 -10.70
C SER A 418 -8.68 -38.14 -12.03
N ALA A 419 -8.08 -37.36 -12.94
CA ALA A 419 -8.64 -37.11 -14.28
C ALA A 419 -8.25 -38.20 -15.32
N ALA A 420 -7.23 -39.00 -15.05
CA ALA A 420 -6.85 -40.12 -15.89
C ALA A 420 -7.63 -41.35 -15.42
N THR A 421 -8.86 -41.50 -15.89
CA THR A 421 -9.49 -42.85 -15.91
C THR A 421 -8.58 -43.74 -16.72
N PRO A 422 -8.03 -44.83 -16.15
CA PRO A 422 -7.24 -45.74 -16.94
C PRO A 422 -8.17 -46.34 -18.00
N THR A 423 -8.06 -45.88 -19.23
CA THR A 423 -8.67 -46.55 -20.38
C THR A 423 -7.93 -47.84 -20.54
N THR A 424 -8.38 -48.86 -19.83
CA THR A 424 -8.01 -50.24 -20.15
C THR A 424 -8.53 -50.55 -21.56
N HIS A 425 -7.69 -50.35 -22.56
CA HIS A 425 -7.96 -50.88 -23.88
C HIS A 425 -7.87 -52.41 -23.75
N PRO A 426 -8.98 -53.14 -23.87
CA PRO A 426 -8.91 -54.58 -23.92
C PRO A 426 -8.00 -54.93 -25.09
N GLY A 427 -6.90 -55.59 -24.82
CA GLY A 427 -5.99 -56.05 -25.87
C GLY A 427 -6.73 -56.87 -26.92
N ALA A 428 -6.26 -56.85 -28.16
CA ALA A 428 -6.87 -57.59 -29.26
C ALA A 428 -7.04 -59.09 -28.85
N ARG A 429 -8.26 -59.58 -28.87
CA ARG A 429 -8.59 -60.94 -28.44
C ARG A 429 -8.17 -62.01 -29.45
N TRP A 430 -7.97 -61.64 -30.69
CA TRP A 430 -7.64 -62.54 -31.79
C TRP A 430 -6.28 -63.28 -31.65
N PRO A 431 -5.20 -62.71 -31.08
CA PRO A 431 -3.98 -63.47 -30.86
C PRO A 431 -4.17 -64.69 -29.93
N TRP A 432 -4.99 -64.47 -28.88
CA TRP A 432 -5.30 -65.58 -27.93
C TRP A 432 -6.18 -66.63 -28.55
N LEU A 433 -7.03 -66.30 -29.49
CA LEU A 433 -7.84 -67.26 -30.26
C LEU A 433 -6.95 -68.04 -31.22
N LEU A 434 -5.94 -67.46 -31.84
CA LEU A 434 -4.95 -68.19 -32.66
C LEU A 434 -4.10 -69.14 -31.84
N VAL A 435 -3.64 -68.72 -30.67
CA VAL A 435 -2.89 -69.63 -29.75
C VAL A 435 -3.76 -70.80 -29.35
N TRP A 436 -5.02 -70.55 -29.00
CA TRP A 436 -5.96 -71.66 -28.66
C TRP A 436 -6.18 -72.62 -29.84
N LEU A 437 -6.41 -72.12 -31.06
CA LEU A 437 -6.58 -72.95 -32.26
C LEU A 437 -5.34 -73.77 -32.58
N THR A 438 -4.14 -73.19 -32.44
CA THR A 438 -2.90 -73.90 -32.70
C THR A 438 -2.67 -75.01 -31.68
N VAL A 439 -2.96 -74.76 -30.41
CA VAL A 439 -2.89 -75.83 -29.36
C VAL A 439 -3.93 -76.88 -29.59
N ALA A 440 -5.18 -76.55 -29.91
CA ALA A 440 -6.24 -77.47 -30.20
C ALA A 440 -5.91 -78.35 -31.44
N ALA A 441 -5.40 -77.72 -32.51
CA ALA A 441 -4.95 -78.47 -33.72
C ALA A 441 -3.79 -79.37 -33.43
N GLY A 442 -2.82 -78.98 -32.58
CA GLY A 442 -1.70 -79.78 -32.14
C GLY A 442 -2.13 -81.02 -31.34
N VAL A 443 -3.07 -80.86 -30.43
CA VAL A 443 -3.64 -81.98 -29.64
C VAL A 443 -4.38 -82.91 -30.56
N TRP A 444 -5.23 -82.40 -31.45
CA TRP A 444 -5.97 -83.25 -32.42
C TRP A 444 -5.01 -84.04 -33.32
N TRP A 445 -3.93 -83.40 -33.80
CA TRP A 445 -2.92 -84.07 -34.64
C TRP A 445 -2.18 -85.15 -33.86
N LEU A 446 -1.84 -84.95 -32.59
CA LEU A 446 -1.21 -85.99 -31.74
C LEU A 446 -2.13 -87.15 -31.43
N GLU A 447 -3.44 -86.90 -31.21
CA GLU A 447 -4.42 -87.99 -31.03
C GLU A 447 -4.56 -88.81 -32.29
N ARG A 448 -4.61 -88.23 -33.47
CA ARG A 448 -4.75 -88.91 -34.73
C ARG A 448 -3.50 -89.73 -35.12
N ARG A 449 -2.34 -89.46 -34.54
CA ARG A 449 -1.13 -90.25 -34.71
C ARG A 449 -1.06 -91.43 -33.74
N ARG A 450 -1.91 -91.47 -32.74
CA ARG A 450 -1.96 -92.62 -31.75
C ARG A 450 -3.07 -93.66 -32.06
N THR A 451 -3.94 -93.34 -32.98
CA THR A 451 -4.88 -94.28 -33.57
C THR A 451 -4.36 -94.80 -34.92
#